data_464722674a0b8a02ad179cb30e29c437
#
_entry.id   464722674a0b8a02ad179cb30e29c437
#
_cell.length_a   1.000
_cell.length_b   1.000
_cell.length_c   1.000
_cell.angle_alpha   90.00
_cell.angle_beta   90.00
_cell.angle_gamma   90.00
#
_symmetry.space_group_name_H-M   'P 1'
#
loop_
_entity.id
_entity.type
_entity.pdbx_description
1 polymer ?
#
loop_
_entity_poly.entity_id
_entity_poly.type
_entity_poly.pdbx_seq_one_letter_code
_entity_poly.pdbx_strand_id
1 'polypeptide(L)'
;EYNRDPWDVDKAKITLQGLFDLWKEKKAPKLGRSNQACLCSAFKHCSKLLNIPYKKIRSYQMQETIDGCGKSYATQGAIKNLWGHLDRFALELDIITRCYSDLLTTDPIPETSRNRFSDDEINCLWNHQNEPWVDSVLILIYSGWRISELLNLKTADIDLQLGTMTGGTKTKAGKGRIVPIHSLIRLFVERRMDEGGEFLFNYNGKKCSETKYRKFWKNIMDSLGIEKSPHECR
;
A
#
# COMPACT_ATOMS: atom_id res chain seq x y z
N GLU A 1 26.59 1.72 37.22
CA GLU A 1 26.17 0.71 36.19
C GLU A 1 24.82 1.01 35.53
N TYR A 2 24.04 1.99 35.99
CA TYR A 2 22.72 2.33 35.44
C TYR A 2 22.73 3.22 34.18
N ASN A 3 23.89 3.64 33.67
CA ASN A 3 24.04 4.60 32.55
C ASN A 3 24.71 4.02 31.30
N ARG A 4 24.71 2.69 31.10
CA ARG A 4 25.15 2.15 29.81
C ARG A 4 24.01 2.30 28.79
N ASP A 5 24.30 3.00 27.69
CA ASP A 5 23.44 3.01 26.52
C ASP A 5 23.15 1.55 26.11
N PRO A 6 21.89 1.10 26.11
CA PRO A 6 21.55 -0.28 25.84
C PRO A 6 22.01 -0.77 24.44
N TRP A 7 22.46 0.13 23.57
CA TRP A 7 22.91 -0.19 22.20
C TRP A 7 24.34 0.31 21.89
N ASP A 8 25.09 0.79 22.89
CA ASP A 8 26.51 1.23 22.76
C ASP A 8 26.71 2.26 21.62
N VAL A 9 25.81 3.26 21.56
CA VAL A 9 25.79 4.27 20.49
C VAL A 9 26.61 5.48 20.91
N ASP A 10 27.63 5.85 20.10
CA ASP A 10 28.29 7.16 20.25
C ASP A 10 27.33 8.28 19.81
N LYS A 11 26.57 8.82 20.81
CA LYS A 11 25.56 9.87 20.62
C LYS A 11 26.13 11.12 19.93
N ALA A 12 27.43 11.32 19.99
CA ALA A 12 28.06 12.49 19.38
C ALA A 12 28.33 12.31 17.88
N LYS A 13 28.59 11.09 17.45
CA LYS A 13 29.11 10.77 16.12
C LYS A 13 28.14 10.00 15.22
N ILE A 14 27.08 9.39 15.79
CA ILE A 14 26.15 8.61 14.98
C ILE A 14 25.61 9.46 13.82
N THR A 15 25.84 8.99 12.62
CA THR A 15 25.36 9.65 11.39
C THR A 15 23.89 9.33 11.12
N LEU A 16 23.28 10.03 10.16
CA LEU A 16 21.93 9.71 9.69
C LEU A 16 21.86 8.25 9.20
N GLN A 17 22.85 7.78 8.43
CA GLN A 17 22.89 6.39 7.98
C GLN A 17 22.96 5.42 9.16
N GLY A 18 23.85 5.64 10.11
CA GLY A 18 24.00 4.77 11.28
C GLY A 18 22.74 4.72 12.13
N LEU A 19 22.07 5.86 12.34
CA LEU A 19 20.80 5.92 13.07
C LEU A 19 19.69 5.18 12.32
N PHE A 20 19.61 5.34 10.99
CA PHE A 20 18.61 4.64 10.18
C PHE A 20 18.82 3.12 10.22
N ASP A 21 20.06 2.65 10.12
CA ASP A 21 20.37 1.21 10.16
C ASP A 21 19.99 0.62 11.51
N LEU A 22 20.32 1.31 12.61
CA LEU A 22 19.93 0.89 13.96
C LEU A 22 18.40 0.91 14.15
N TRP A 23 17.73 1.96 13.66
CA TRP A 23 16.27 2.04 13.65
C TRP A 23 15.64 0.90 12.85
N LYS A 24 16.20 0.61 11.68
CA LYS A 24 15.74 -0.48 10.81
C LYS A 24 15.85 -1.84 11.49
N GLU A 25 16.90 -2.07 12.25
CA GLU A 25 17.08 -3.30 13.01
C GLU A 25 16.14 -3.39 14.23
N LYS A 26 16.03 -2.32 15.02
CA LYS A 26 15.36 -2.38 16.34
C LYS A 26 13.88 -2.00 16.30
N LYS A 27 13.48 -1.09 15.41
CA LYS A 27 12.11 -0.53 15.39
C LYS A 27 11.29 -0.95 14.18
N ALA A 28 11.90 -0.99 12.99
CA ALA A 28 11.17 -1.32 11.76
C ALA A 28 10.48 -2.70 11.78
N PRO A 29 11.02 -3.78 12.41
CA PRO A 29 10.33 -5.07 12.46
C PRO A 29 8.95 -5.03 13.12
N LYS A 30 8.68 -4.03 13.97
CA LYS A 30 7.36 -3.81 14.60
C LYS A 30 6.34 -3.20 13.64
N LEU A 31 6.77 -2.72 12.48
CA LEU A 31 5.91 -2.14 11.45
C LEU A 31 5.49 -3.20 10.43
N GLY A 32 4.35 -2.98 9.78
CA GLY A 32 3.94 -3.83 8.65
C GLY A 32 4.91 -3.72 7.46
N ARG A 33 5.10 -4.80 6.71
CA ARG A 33 6.05 -4.89 5.57
C ARG A 33 5.93 -3.75 4.56
N SER A 34 4.70 -3.36 4.23
CA SER A 34 4.43 -2.26 3.29
C SER A 34 4.94 -0.92 3.82
N ASN A 35 4.78 -0.66 5.12
CA ASN A 35 5.26 0.57 5.75
C ASN A 35 6.79 0.59 5.81
N GLN A 36 7.42 -0.54 6.16
CA GLN A 36 8.88 -0.68 6.10
C GLN A 36 9.42 -0.34 4.71
N ALA A 37 8.83 -0.94 3.66
CA ALA A 37 9.25 -0.69 2.27
C ALA A 37 9.08 0.80 1.88
N CYS A 38 7.98 1.43 2.29
CA CYS A 38 7.71 2.84 2.07
C CYS A 38 8.77 3.73 2.73
N LEU A 39 9.09 3.49 4.01
CA LEU A 39 10.09 4.26 4.75
C LEU A 39 11.51 4.03 4.21
N CYS A 40 11.86 2.81 3.81
CA CYS A 40 13.12 2.53 3.13
C CYS A 40 13.24 3.25 1.77
N SER A 41 12.12 3.38 1.04
CA SER A 41 12.10 4.14 -0.20
C SER A 41 12.23 5.65 0.06
N ALA A 42 11.57 6.16 1.10
CA ALA A 42 11.68 7.55 1.52
C ALA A 42 13.12 7.93 1.92
N PHE A 43 13.85 7.01 2.58
CA PHE A 43 15.23 7.24 2.99
C PHE A 43 16.18 7.54 1.83
N LYS A 44 15.91 7.05 0.62
CA LYS A 44 16.71 7.34 -0.56
C LYS A 44 16.76 8.83 -0.90
N HIS A 45 15.76 9.60 -0.52
CA HIS A 45 15.72 11.05 -0.72
C HIS A 45 16.62 11.83 0.27
N CYS A 46 17.13 11.16 1.31
CA CYS A 46 18.02 11.75 2.31
C CYS A 46 19.51 11.61 1.96
N SER A 47 19.86 11.23 0.72
CA SER A 47 21.23 10.87 0.29
C SER A 47 22.30 11.91 0.61
N LYS A 48 21.97 13.19 0.56
CA LYS A 48 22.92 14.29 0.85
C LYS A 48 23.29 14.41 2.34
N LEU A 49 22.51 13.79 3.23
CA LEU A 49 22.66 13.94 4.68
C LEU A 49 23.23 12.68 5.36
N LEU A 50 23.46 11.59 4.64
CA LEU A 50 23.79 10.27 5.19
C LEU A 50 24.97 10.28 6.17
N ASN A 51 26.01 11.05 5.84
CA ASN A 51 27.25 11.10 6.61
C ASN A 51 27.27 12.22 7.68
N ILE A 52 26.18 12.99 7.80
CA ILE A 52 26.08 14.06 8.79
C ILE A 52 25.71 13.45 10.14
N PRO A 53 26.42 13.78 11.25
CA PRO A 53 25.97 13.38 12.58
C PRO A 53 24.53 13.84 12.85
N TYR A 54 23.69 12.89 13.27
CA TYR A 54 22.23 13.15 13.38
C TYR A 54 21.90 14.37 14.23
N LYS A 55 22.61 14.55 15.36
CA LYS A 55 22.44 15.71 16.25
C LYS A 55 22.69 17.07 15.60
N LYS A 56 23.39 17.10 14.45
CA LYS A 56 23.68 18.34 13.70
C LYS A 56 22.64 18.64 12.62
N ILE A 57 21.79 17.68 12.28
CA ILE A 57 20.74 17.86 11.28
C ILE A 57 19.64 18.76 11.89
N ARG A 58 19.15 19.72 11.09
CA ARG A 58 18.13 20.69 11.49
C ARG A 58 16.90 20.59 10.59
N SER A 59 15.78 21.13 11.04
CA SER A 59 14.51 21.10 10.32
C SER A 59 14.61 21.60 8.87
N TYR A 60 15.39 22.65 8.61
CA TYR A 60 15.55 23.17 7.25
C TYR A 60 16.20 22.15 6.30
N GLN A 61 17.22 21.39 6.76
CA GLN A 61 17.86 20.34 5.96
C GLN A 61 16.92 19.16 5.74
N MET A 62 16.11 18.80 6.73
CA MET A 62 15.06 17.79 6.59
C MET A 62 14.01 18.27 5.57
N GLN A 63 13.59 19.55 5.64
CA GLN A 63 12.64 20.14 4.69
C GLN A 63 13.19 20.13 3.27
N GLU A 64 14.47 20.43 3.06
CA GLU A 64 15.10 20.33 1.73
C GLU A 64 14.99 18.92 1.10
N THR A 65 14.95 17.84 1.91
CA THR A 65 14.74 16.48 1.39
C THR A 65 13.31 16.25 0.91
N ILE A 66 12.35 16.97 1.48
CA ILE A 66 10.94 16.93 1.09
C ILE A 66 10.74 17.78 -0.17
N ASP A 67 11.17 19.03 -0.15
CA ASP A 67 10.96 19.99 -1.23
C ASP A 67 11.73 19.58 -2.50
N GLY A 68 12.96 19.09 -2.31
CA GLY A 68 13.83 18.64 -3.39
C GLY A 68 13.52 17.23 -3.92
N CYS A 69 12.54 16.51 -3.39
CA CYS A 69 12.26 15.14 -3.85
C CYS A 69 11.64 15.07 -5.24
N GLY A 70 11.00 16.15 -5.73
CA GLY A 70 10.34 16.22 -7.04
C GLY A 70 9.21 15.19 -7.21
N LYS A 71 8.53 14.82 -6.11
CA LYS A 71 7.49 13.80 -6.09
C LYS A 71 6.18 14.35 -5.53
N SER A 72 5.11 13.56 -5.67
CA SER A 72 3.78 13.90 -5.15
C SER A 72 3.77 14.09 -3.64
N TYR A 73 2.75 14.80 -3.14
CA TYR A 73 2.50 14.99 -1.70
C TYR A 73 2.56 13.69 -0.89
N ALA A 74 2.12 12.56 -1.48
CA ALA A 74 2.15 11.26 -0.80
C ALA A 74 3.59 10.78 -0.53
N THR A 75 4.52 11.01 -1.47
CA THR A 75 5.95 10.72 -1.28
C THR A 75 6.56 11.70 -0.28
N GLN A 76 6.23 12.98 -0.37
CA GLN A 76 6.63 13.99 0.60
C GLN A 76 6.16 13.61 2.02
N GLY A 77 4.91 13.16 2.15
CA GLY A 77 4.35 12.65 3.41
C GLY A 77 5.11 11.42 3.95
N ALA A 78 5.57 10.53 3.07
CA ALA A 78 6.39 9.38 3.46
C ALA A 78 7.78 9.83 3.98
N ILE A 79 8.41 10.84 3.35
CA ILE A 79 9.69 11.40 3.82
C ILE A 79 9.50 12.09 5.17
N LYS A 80 8.46 12.91 5.32
CA LYS A 80 8.11 13.53 6.61
C LYS A 80 7.89 12.48 7.71
N ASN A 81 7.15 11.41 7.40
CA ASN A 81 6.91 10.32 8.34
C ASN A 81 8.20 9.60 8.74
N LEU A 82 9.12 9.38 7.79
CA LEU A 82 10.44 8.82 8.08
C LEU A 82 11.19 9.69 9.09
N TRP A 83 11.27 11.01 8.86
CA TRP A 83 11.92 11.94 9.79
C TRP A 83 11.30 11.88 11.18
N GLY A 84 9.97 11.78 11.27
CA GLY A 84 9.28 11.60 12.54
C GLY A 84 9.63 10.29 13.26
N HIS A 85 9.84 9.21 12.53
CA HIS A 85 10.33 7.95 13.13
C HIS A 85 11.76 8.06 13.63
N LEU A 86 12.66 8.69 12.85
CA LEU A 86 14.06 8.85 13.23
C LEU A 86 14.25 9.81 14.38
N ASP A 87 13.54 10.93 14.40
CA ASP A 87 13.58 11.90 15.51
C ASP A 87 13.12 11.29 16.82
N ARG A 88 11.98 10.59 16.83
CA ARG A 88 11.50 9.90 18.03
C ARG A 88 12.49 8.85 18.52
N PHE A 89 13.14 8.14 17.61
CA PHE A 89 14.15 7.17 17.97
C PHE A 89 15.45 7.84 18.49
N ALA A 90 15.88 8.93 17.86
CA ALA A 90 17.00 9.74 18.33
C ALA A 90 16.74 10.39 19.70
N LEU A 91 15.49 10.80 19.96
CA LEU A 91 15.08 11.31 21.26
C LEU A 91 15.12 10.20 22.34
N GLU A 92 14.64 9.00 22.01
CA GLU A 92 14.70 7.81 22.90
C GLU A 92 16.15 7.45 23.27
N LEU A 93 17.11 7.72 22.37
CA LEU A 93 18.55 7.51 22.59
C LEU A 93 19.26 8.72 23.22
N ASP A 94 18.56 9.79 23.55
CA ASP A 94 19.12 11.07 24.02
C ASP A 94 20.17 11.68 23.05
N ILE A 95 20.05 11.41 21.75
CA ILE A 95 20.92 12.00 20.71
C ILE A 95 20.47 13.44 20.43
N ILE A 96 19.17 13.70 20.50
CA ILE A 96 18.54 15.01 20.37
C ILE A 96 17.63 15.27 21.57
N THR A 97 17.32 16.54 21.82
CA THR A 97 16.47 16.97 22.95
C THR A 97 15.06 17.38 22.51
N ARG A 98 14.79 17.43 21.20
CA ARG A 98 13.48 17.77 20.62
C ARG A 98 13.34 17.20 19.22
N CYS A 99 12.11 16.93 18.78
CA CYS A 99 11.82 16.50 17.42
C CYS A 99 11.82 17.70 16.47
N TYR A 100 12.75 17.72 15.52
CA TYR A 100 12.81 18.75 14.47
C TYR A 100 11.82 18.47 13.35
N SER A 101 11.43 17.20 13.16
CA SER A 101 10.44 16.76 12.18
C SER A 101 9.03 17.30 12.40
N ASP A 102 8.71 17.76 13.61
CA ASP A 102 7.40 18.36 13.90
C ASP A 102 7.18 19.70 13.15
N LEU A 103 8.27 20.34 12.73
CA LEU A 103 8.25 21.61 11.98
C LEU A 103 8.12 21.41 10.46
N LEU A 104 8.18 20.17 9.98
CA LEU A 104 8.16 19.88 8.54
C LEU A 104 6.76 20.04 7.96
N THR A 105 6.72 20.49 6.71
CA THR A 105 5.51 20.66 5.92
C THR A 105 5.57 19.84 4.64
N THR A 106 4.44 19.62 4.03
CA THR A 106 4.30 18.98 2.71
C THR A 106 3.38 19.83 1.85
N ASP A 107 3.40 19.62 0.55
CA ASP A 107 2.41 20.20 -0.32
C ASP A 107 0.98 19.87 0.15
N PRO A 108 0.01 20.72 -0.14
CA PRO A 108 -1.38 20.45 0.16
C PRO A 108 -1.84 19.18 -0.57
N ILE A 109 -2.78 18.46 0.05
CA ILE A 109 -3.40 17.29 -0.59
C ILE A 109 -4.19 17.79 -1.79
N PRO A 110 -3.87 17.34 -3.02
CA PRO A 110 -4.64 17.73 -4.18
C PRO A 110 -6.09 17.25 -4.05
N GLU A 111 -7.03 18.09 -4.44
CA GLU A 111 -8.41 17.66 -4.57
C GLU A 111 -8.50 16.64 -5.70
N THR A 112 -8.67 15.37 -5.33
CA THR A 112 -8.88 14.29 -6.29
C THR A 112 -10.34 13.86 -6.23
N SER A 113 -11.09 14.14 -7.27
CA SER A 113 -12.39 13.51 -7.47
C SER A 113 -12.16 12.07 -7.95
N ARG A 114 -12.50 11.10 -7.12
CA ARG A 114 -12.58 9.70 -7.58
C ARG A 114 -13.99 9.49 -8.14
N ASN A 115 -14.07 9.39 -9.44
CA ASN A 115 -15.32 9.11 -10.10
C ASN A 115 -15.50 7.58 -10.21
N ARG A 116 -16.60 7.06 -9.68
CA ARG A 116 -17.01 5.67 -9.89
C ARG A 116 -17.17 5.39 -11.39
N PHE A 117 -17.22 4.14 -11.76
CA PHE A 117 -17.59 3.75 -13.11
C PHE A 117 -18.96 4.33 -13.46
N SER A 118 -19.10 4.93 -14.65
CA SER A 118 -20.38 5.37 -15.18
C SER A 118 -21.19 4.18 -15.67
N ASP A 119 -22.48 4.36 -15.87
CA ASP A 119 -23.35 3.32 -16.42
C ASP A 119 -22.90 2.91 -17.84
N ASP A 120 -22.42 3.85 -18.65
CA ASP A 120 -21.91 3.55 -20.00
C ASP A 120 -20.61 2.71 -19.93
N GLU A 121 -19.70 3.01 -19.02
CA GLU A 121 -18.48 2.23 -18.79
C GLU A 121 -18.82 0.81 -18.29
N ILE A 122 -19.80 0.68 -17.41
CA ILE A 122 -20.29 -0.62 -16.91
C ILE A 122 -20.95 -1.40 -18.06
N ASN A 123 -21.79 -0.77 -18.88
CA ASN A 123 -22.41 -1.39 -20.04
C ASN A 123 -21.36 -1.84 -21.08
N CYS A 124 -20.29 -1.05 -21.29
CA CYS A 124 -19.17 -1.43 -22.12
C CYS A 124 -18.50 -2.71 -21.60
N LEU A 125 -18.23 -2.81 -20.29
CA LEU A 125 -17.68 -4.02 -19.68
C LEU A 125 -18.60 -5.23 -19.85
N TRP A 126 -19.92 -5.06 -19.70
CA TRP A 126 -20.88 -6.14 -19.94
C TRP A 126 -20.89 -6.63 -21.38
N ASN A 127 -20.77 -5.75 -22.35
CA ASN A 127 -20.68 -6.12 -23.77
C ASN A 127 -19.42 -6.94 -24.08
N HIS A 128 -18.36 -6.78 -23.28
CA HIS A 128 -17.08 -7.47 -23.42
C HIS A 128 -16.84 -8.53 -22.33
N GLN A 129 -17.89 -9.00 -21.64
CA GLN A 129 -17.82 -9.92 -20.48
C GLN A 129 -17.14 -11.27 -20.78
N ASN A 130 -17.05 -11.66 -22.05
CA ASN A 130 -16.42 -12.90 -22.49
C ASN A 130 -14.93 -12.74 -22.78
N GLU A 131 -14.41 -11.51 -22.78
CA GLU A 131 -12.99 -11.28 -22.94
C GLU A 131 -12.22 -11.66 -21.68
N PRO A 132 -10.94 -12.08 -21.81
CA PRO A 132 -10.16 -12.54 -20.67
C PRO A 132 -10.07 -11.51 -19.56
N TRP A 133 -10.41 -11.91 -18.34
CA TRP A 133 -10.32 -11.11 -17.10
C TRP A 133 -11.32 -9.95 -16.97
N VAL A 134 -12.17 -9.66 -17.94
CA VAL A 134 -13.23 -8.62 -17.81
C VAL A 134 -14.21 -8.99 -16.70
N ASP A 135 -14.53 -10.25 -16.54
CA ASP A 135 -15.35 -10.77 -15.45
C ASP A 135 -14.79 -10.37 -14.06
N SER A 136 -13.48 -10.29 -13.92
CA SER A 136 -12.84 -9.86 -12.67
C SER A 136 -13.10 -8.40 -12.32
N VAL A 137 -13.21 -7.54 -13.34
CA VAL A 137 -13.57 -6.13 -13.18
C VAL A 137 -15.01 -5.99 -12.70
N LEU A 138 -15.93 -6.74 -13.35
CA LEU A 138 -17.34 -6.79 -12.95
C LEU A 138 -17.49 -7.34 -11.53
N ILE A 139 -16.77 -8.41 -11.18
CA ILE A 139 -16.78 -8.93 -9.80
C ILE A 139 -16.30 -7.87 -8.80
N LEU A 140 -15.26 -7.08 -9.11
CA LEU A 140 -14.81 -5.98 -8.24
C LEU A 140 -15.89 -4.91 -8.08
N ILE A 141 -16.56 -4.50 -9.16
CA ILE A 141 -17.62 -3.47 -9.14
C ILE A 141 -18.81 -3.93 -8.26
N TYR A 142 -19.29 -5.13 -8.48
CA TYR A 142 -20.50 -5.61 -7.80
C TYR A 142 -20.26 -6.18 -6.40
N SER A 143 -19.02 -6.49 -6.03
CA SER A 143 -18.67 -6.98 -4.68
C SER A 143 -18.03 -5.93 -3.78
N GLY A 144 -17.46 -4.89 -4.36
CA GLY A 144 -16.67 -3.90 -3.63
C GLY A 144 -15.43 -4.47 -2.94
N TRP A 145 -14.87 -5.59 -3.40
CA TRP A 145 -13.58 -6.09 -2.92
C TRP A 145 -12.43 -5.14 -3.30
N ARG A 146 -11.37 -5.10 -2.48
CA ARG A 146 -10.09 -4.55 -2.94
C ARG A 146 -9.39 -5.58 -3.81
N ILE A 147 -8.53 -5.15 -4.75
CA ILE A 147 -7.76 -6.10 -5.58
C ILE A 147 -7.08 -7.17 -4.72
N SER A 148 -6.36 -6.75 -3.68
CA SER A 148 -5.64 -7.68 -2.83
C SER A 148 -6.58 -8.64 -2.08
N GLU A 149 -7.78 -8.22 -1.75
CA GLU A 149 -8.80 -9.06 -1.12
C GLU A 149 -9.37 -10.06 -2.12
N LEU A 150 -9.74 -9.61 -3.31
CA LEU A 150 -10.23 -10.47 -4.39
C LEU A 150 -9.21 -11.54 -4.78
N LEU A 151 -7.96 -11.15 -4.99
CA LEU A 151 -6.89 -12.09 -5.37
C LEU A 151 -6.47 -13.05 -4.23
N ASN A 152 -6.85 -12.75 -3.00
CA ASN A 152 -6.66 -13.65 -1.84
C ASN A 152 -7.89 -14.49 -1.52
N LEU A 153 -9.00 -14.29 -2.23
CA LEU A 153 -10.23 -15.04 -2.01
C LEU A 153 -10.01 -16.50 -2.40
N LYS A 154 -10.19 -17.41 -1.45
CA LYS A 154 -10.08 -18.84 -1.68
C LYS A 154 -11.41 -19.40 -2.16
N THR A 155 -11.37 -20.42 -3.00
CA THR A 155 -12.55 -21.14 -3.44
C THR A 155 -13.30 -21.78 -2.26
N ALA A 156 -12.57 -22.23 -1.24
CA ALA A 156 -13.17 -22.76 0.00
C ALA A 156 -13.92 -21.73 0.86
N ASP A 157 -13.68 -20.43 0.63
CA ASP A 157 -14.32 -19.33 1.35
C ASP A 157 -15.56 -18.78 0.58
N ILE A 158 -15.99 -19.48 -0.47
CA ILE A 158 -17.15 -19.15 -1.30
C ILE A 158 -18.24 -20.19 -1.08
N ASP A 159 -19.40 -19.73 -0.64
CA ASP A 159 -20.59 -20.56 -0.48
C ASP A 159 -21.62 -20.17 -1.56
N LEU A 160 -21.74 -21.01 -2.59
CA LEU A 160 -22.69 -20.79 -3.68
C LEU A 160 -24.16 -21.05 -3.23
N GLN A 161 -24.39 -21.88 -2.20
CA GLN A 161 -25.73 -22.14 -1.70
C GLN A 161 -26.26 -20.94 -0.92
N LEU A 162 -25.44 -20.40 -0.03
CA LEU A 162 -25.75 -19.16 0.70
C LEU A 162 -25.55 -17.91 -0.16
N GLY A 163 -24.89 -18.02 -1.31
CA GLY A 163 -24.60 -16.89 -2.19
C GLY A 163 -23.64 -15.89 -1.54
N THR A 164 -22.59 -16.35 -0.85
CA THR A 164 -21.66 -15.48 -0.12
C THR A 164 -20.20 -15.78 -0.41
N MET A 165 -19.38 -14.75 -0.25
CA MET A 165 -17.91 -14.81 -0.30
C MET A 165 -17.35 -14.27 1.01
N THR A 166 -16.52 -15.04 1.70
CA THR A 166 -15.92 -14.64 2.98
C THR A 166 -14.44 -14.29 2.77
N GLY A 167 -14.02 -13.11 3.22
CA GLY A 167 -12.60 -12.70 3.01
C GLY A 167 -12.27 -11.39 3.71
N GLY A 168 -11.19 -10.74 3.21
CA GLY A 168 -10.70 -9.49 3.77
C GLY A 168 -9.57 -9.70 4.78
N THR A 169 -8.46 -8.97 4.60
CA THR A 169 -7.25 -9.17 5.39
C THR A 169 -6.62 -7.88 5.91
N LYS A 170 -6.97 -6.72 5.34
CA LYS A 170 -6.20 -5.49 5.51
C LYS A 170 -6.46 -4.72 6.80
N THR A 171 -7.65 -4.81 7.37
CA THR A 171 -8.02 -4.07 8.59
C THR A 171 -8.76 -4.98 9.57
N LYS A 172 -8.72 -4.64 10.87
CA LYS A 172 -9.49 -5.40 11.87
C LYS A 172 -10.98 -5.52 11.50
N ALA A 173 -11.59 -4.43 11.04
CA ALA A 173 -12.98 -4.40 10.61
C ALA A 173 -13.26 -5.10 9.27
N GLY A 174 -12.23 -5.31 8.46
CA GLY A 174 -12.34 -5.96 7.14
C GLY A 174 -11.99 -7.43 7.14
N LYS A 175 -11.44 -7.95 8.25
CA LYS A 175 -11.04 -9.36 8.34
C LYS A 175 -12.24 -10.26 8.50
N GLY A 176 -12.38 -11.26 7.61
CA GLY A 176 -13.48 -12.21 7.67
C GLY A 176 -14.84 -11.60 7.32
N ARG A 177 -14.89 -10.51 6.57
CA ARG A 177 -16.17 -9.94 6.14
C ARG A 177 -16.87 -10.86 5.16
N ILE A 178 -18.17 -10.97 5.30
CA ILE A 178 -19.04 -11.71 4.39
C ILE A 178 -19.60 -10.72 3.36
N VAL A 179 -19.44 -11.03 2.08
CA VAL A 179 -19.94 -10.23 0.96
C VAL A 179 -20.91 -11.11 0.16
N PRO A 180 -22.18 -10.69 -0.04
CA PRO A 180 -23.10 -11.42 -0.88
C PRO A 180 -22.64 -11.45 -2.33
N ILE A 181 -22.86 -12.56 -3.01
CA ILE A 181 -22.66 -12.69 -4.46
C ILE A 181 -23.87 -12.06 -5.15
N HIS A 182 -23.65 -10.91 -5.78
CA HIS A 182 -24.71 -10.27 -6.56
C HIS A 182 -25.15 -11.19 -7.72
N SER A 183 -26.44 -11.25 -8.00
CA SER A 183 -27.01 -12.17 -9.02
C SER A 183 -26.35 -12.03 -10.39
N LEU A 184 -26.01 -10.82 -10.80
CA LEU A 184 -25.40 -10.54 -12.08
C LEU A 184 -23.97 -11.14 -12.23
N ILE A 185 -23.22 -11.30 -11.16
CA ILE A 185 -21.85 -11.82 -11.21
C ILE A 185 -21.76 -13.30 -10.80
N ARG A 186 -22.86 -13.91 -10.41
CA ARG A 186 -22.90 -15.29 -9.91
C ARG A 186 -22.29 -16.29 -10.89
N LEU A 187 -22.67 -16.22 -12.15
CA LEU A 187 -22.15 -17.10 -13.21
C LEU A 187 -20.63 -16.94 -13.42
N PHE A 188 -20.09 -15.73 -13.22
CA PHE A 188 -18.64 -15.54 -13.30
C PHE A 188 -17.91 -16.20 -12.13
N VAL A 189 -18.48 -16.08 -10.92
CA VAL A 189 -17.90 -16.73 -9.73
C VAL A 189 -17.94 -18.25 -9.89
N GLU A 190 -19.08 -18.83 -10.33
CA GLU A 190 -19.22 -20.25 -10.61
C GLU A 190 -18.21 -20.73 -11.64
N ARG A 191 -18.11 -20.07 -12.80
CA ARG A 191 -17.13 -20.39 -13.84
C ARG A 191 -15.68 -20.36 -13.31
N ARG A 192 -15.33 -19.35 -12.50
CA ARG A 192 -14.00 -19.27 -11.90
C ARG A 192 -13.72 -20.37 -10.88
N MET A 193 -14.72 -20.83 -10.18
CA MET A 193 -14.59 -21.98 -9.27
C MET A 193 -14.41 -23.29 -10.04
N ASP A 194 -15.12 -23.46 -11.18
CA ASP A 194 -15.02 -24.63 -12.06
C ASP A 194 -13.64 -24.73 -12.75
N GLU A 195 -12.93 -23.61 -12.98
CA GLU A 195 -11.54 -23.62 -13.45
C GLU A 195 -10.60 -24.34 -12.45
N GLY A 196 -11.02 -24.51 -11.20
CA GLY A 196 -10.29 -25.17 -10.12
C GLY A 196 -9.16 -24.36 -9.54
N GLY A 197 -8.61 -24.85 -8.42
CA GLY A 197 -7.50 -24.23 -7.71
C GLY A 197 -7.86 -23.70 -6.34
N GLU A 198 -6.85 -23.33 -5.56
CA GLU A 198 -7.03 -22.84 -4.17
C GLU A 198 -7.66 -21.44 -4.13
N PHE A 199 -7.39 -20.61 -5.13
CA PHE A 199 -7.86 -19.21 -5.18
C PHE A 199 -8.85 -19.03 -6.32
N LEU A 200 -9.82 -18.12 -6.15
CA LEU A 200 -10.79 -17.81 -7.20
C LEU A 200 -10.12 -17.31 -8.50
N PHE A 201 -9.03 -16.56 -8.37
CA PHE A 201 -8.28 -16.03 -9.50
C PHE A 201 -6.89 -16.64 -9.57
N ASN A 202 -6.77 -17.64 -10.45
CA ASN A 202 -5.52 -18.33 -10.76
C ASN A 202 -4.94 -17.86 -12.09
N TYR A 203 -3.63 -17.94 -12.23
CA TYR A 203 -2.91 -17.74 -13.47
C TYR A 203 -1.81 -18.80 -13.58
N ASN A 204 -1.86 -19.62 -14.63
CA ASN A 204 -0.97 -20.78 -14.83
C ASN A 204 -0.92 -21.71 -13.61
N GLY A 205 -2.09 -22.06 -13.06
CA GLY A 205 -2.21 -22.98 -11.91
C GLY A 205 -1.74 -22.40 -10.56
N LYS A 206 -1.39 -21.12 -10.51
CA LYS A 206 -0.95 -20.44 -9.28
C LYS A 206 -1.82 -19.22 -9.03
N LYS A 207 -1.87 -18.79 -7.78
CA LYS A 207 -2.52 -17.53 -7.41
C LYS A 207 -2.04 -16.38 -8.30
N CYS A 208 -2.98 -15.61 -8.87
CA CYS A 208 -2.64 -14.41 -9.62
C CYS A 208 -2.01 -13.35 -8.69
N SER A 209 -0.82 -12.88 -9.02
CA SER A 209 -0.18 -11.80 -8.26
C SER A 209 -0.80 -10.44 -8.59
N GLU A 210 -0.80 -9.52 -7.63
CA GLU A 210 -1.34 -8.16 -7.85
C GLU A 210 -0.61 -7.44 -9.00
N THR A 211 0.69 -7.62 -9.14
CA THR A 211 1.49 -7.04 -10.23
C THR A 211 1.02 -7.56 -11.60
N LYS A 212 0.71 -8.86 -11.71
CA LYS A 212 0.20 -9.46 -12.95
C LYS A 212 -1.22 -8.99 -13.23
N TYR A 213 -2.07 -8.97 -12.20
CA TYR A 213 -3.45 -8.49 -12.33
C TYR A 213 -3.52 -7.03 -12.79
N ARG A 214 -2.65 -6.15 -12.27
CA ARG A 214 -2.58 -4.76 -12.73
C ARG A 214 -2.22 -4.61 -14.22
N LYS A 215 -1.47 -5.56 -14.78
CA LYS A 215 -1.21 -5.60 -16.24
C LYS A 215 -2.48 -6.00 -17.00
N PHE A 216 -3.23 -7.00 -16.53
CA PHE A 216 -4.52 -7.37 -17.12
C PHE A 216 -5.50 -6.20 -17.05
N TRP A 217 -5.63 -5.59 -15.86
CA TRP A 217 -6.44 -4.40 -15.68
C TRP A 217 -6.11 -3.31 -16.70
N LYS A 218 -4.84 -2.96 -16.82
CA LYS A 218 -4.40 -1.93 -17.76
C LYS A 218 -4.78 -2.29 -19.20
N ASN A 219 -4.52 -3.52 -19.63
CA ASN A 219 -4.86 -3.96 -20.99
C ASN A 219 -6.36 -3.86 -21.25
N ILE A 220 -7.22 -4.27 -20.32
CA ILE A 220 -8.67 -4.16 -20.43
C ILE A 220 -9.09 -2.69 -20.54
N MET A 221 -8.62 -1.85 -19.63
CA MET A 221 -8.96 -0.43 -19.62
C MET A 221 -8.52 0.27 -20.92
N ASP A 222 -7.28 0.00 -21.35
CA ASP A 222 -6.73 0.56 -22.60
C ASP A 222 -7.53 0.09 -23.85
N SER A 223 -7.92 -1.20 -23.91
CA SER A 223 -8.68 -1.75 -25.05
C SER A 223 -10.11 -1.21 -25.15
N LEU A 224 -10.72 -0.86 -24.01
CA LEU A 224 -12.09 -0.34 -23.94
C LEU A 224 -12.16 1.19 -23.90
N GLY A 225 -11.02 1.88 -23.90
CA GLY A 225 -10.96 3.33 -23.77
C GLY A 225 -11.47 3.88 -22.43
N ILE A 226 -11.35 3.09 -21.35
CA ILE A 226 -11.82 3.43 -20.02
C ILE A 226 -10.63 3.89 -19.15
N GLU A 227 -10.70 5.10 -18.58
CA GLU A 227 -9.66 5.65 -17.72
C GLU A 227 -10.01 5.47 -16.23
N LYS A 228 -9.99 4.23 -15.74
CA LYS A 228 -10.31 3.91 -14.35
C LYS A 228 -9.23 3.07 -13.68
N SER A 229 -9.00 3.36 -12.41
CA SER A 229 -8.19 2.52 -11.53
C SER A 229 -9.08 1.51 -10.77
N PRO A 230 -8.52 0.39 -10.28
CA PRO A 230 -9.31 -0.58 -9.52
C PRO A 230 -9.92 -0.06 -8.21
N HIS A 231 -9.45 1.08 -7.70
CA HIS A 231 -10.04 1.71 -6.52
C HIS A 231 -11.38 2.39 -6.81
N GLU A 232 -11.68 2.66 -8.07
CA GLU A 232 -12.92 3.29 -8.53
C GLU A 232 -14.08 2.32 -8.70
N CYS A 233 -13.84 1.01 -8.50
CA CYS A 233 -14.89 0.00 -8.32
C CYS A 233 -15.67 0.13 -6.99
N ARG A 234 -15.36 1.14 -6.15
CA ARG A 234 -15.91 1.23 -4.79
C ARG A 234 -16.43 2.62 -4.50
#